data_01fd5ced52e090c6a4102a25dc6889dd
#
_entry.id   01fd5ced52e090c6a4102a25dc6889dd
#
_cell.length_a   1.000
_cell.length_b   1.000
_cell.length_c   1.000
_cell.angle_alpha   90.00
_cell.angle_beta   90.00
_cell.angle_gamma   90.00
#
_symmetry.space_group_name_H-M   'P 1'
#
loop_
_entity.id
_entity.type
_entity.pdbx_description
1 polymer ?
#
loop_
_entity_poly.entity_id
_entity_poly.type
_entity_poly.pdbx_seq_one_letter_code
_entity_poly.pdbx_strand_id
1 'polypeptide(L)'
;QNENTSTLNFAGYKRDSYIVNAKTPRFGSGEGKGVLVDSVRGHDLYIMLDVCNYSLEYTVCGFKNHMSPDDHYADLKRVIAAAGGKARRINVIMPFLYESRQHKRTGRESLDCALMLQELTDMGVDNIITFDAHDPRVQNAIPLKGFESVSATYQFIKYLLLGVDDLHIDSDHMMVISPDEGGMGRAVYFANVLGLDMGMFYKRRDYTKIVNGRNPIVAHEFLGSNVEGKDVVIIDDMISSGESMIDVAAELKRRKAKRVFCATTFGLFTNGFKKFDEAYENGVIDRVLTTNLVYQPEELLSKPWYINVDMSKYIALLLSLIHISEPTRRS
;
A
#
# COMPACT_ATOMS: atom_id res chain seq x y z
N GLN A 1 -14.19 -15.16 -16.70
CA GLN A 1 -15.58 -15.18 -16.22
C GLN A 1 -15.92 -16.64 -15.94
N ASN A 2 -15.95 -17.03 -14.67
CA ASN A 2 -16.55 -18.31 -14.29
C ASN A 2 -18.06 -18.08 -14.31
N GLU A 3 -18.73 -18.64 -15.30
CA GLU A 3 -20.17 -18.73 -15.32
C GLU A 3 -20.61 -19.61 -14.15
N ASN A 4 -20.89 -18.97 -13.03
CA ASN A 4 -21.54 -19.65 -11.93
C ASN A 4 -23.05 -19.74 -12.27
N THR A 5 -23.41 -20.80 -12.97
CA THR A 5 -24.77 -21.05 -13.44
C THR A 5 -25.83 -21.04 -12.33
N SER A 6 -25.41 -21.15 -11.06
CA SER A 6 -26.32 -21.09 -9.90
C SER A 6 -26.90 -19.70 -9.65
N THR A 7 -26.23 -18.62 -10.11
CA THR A 7 -26.72 -17.23 -9.97
C THR A 7 -27.69 -16.82 -11.08
N LEU A 8 -27.70 -17.53 -12.20
CA LEU A 8 -28.58 -17.26 -13.35
C LEU A 8 -30.05 -17.58 -13.07
N ASN A 9 -30.35 -18.35 -12.02
CA ASN A 9 -31.70 -18.79 -11.69
C ASN A 9 -32.46 -17.84 -10.75
N PHE A 10 -31.85 -16.71 -10.30
CA PHE A 10 -32.58 -15.72 -9.50
C PHE A 10 -33.35 -14.77 -10.41
N ALA A 11 -34.67 -14.75 -10.26
CA ALA A 11 -35.52 -13.79 -10.95
C ALA A 11 -35.08 -12.36 -10.67
N GLY A 12 -34.67 -11.62 -11.70
CA GLY A 12 -34.16 -10.25 -11.57
C GLY A 12 -32.64 -10.09 -11.70
N TYR A 13 -31.85 -11.15 -11.71
CA TYR A 13 -30.40 -11.07 -11.96
C TYR A 13 -30.11 -11.05 -13.47
N LYS A 14 -30.07 -9.85 -14.04
CA LYS A 14 -29.79 -9.62 -15.47
C LYS A 14 -28.60 -8.68 -15.69
N ARG A 15 -27.56 -8.75 -14.82
CA ARG A 15 -26.43 -7.83 -14.92
C ARG A 15 -25.20 -8.53 -15.46
N ASP A 16 -24.63 -7.97 -16.52
CA ASP A 16 -23.33 -8.39 -17.07
C ASP A 16 -22.13 -7.83 -16.25
N SER A 17 -22.40 -6.96 -15.29
CA SER A 17 -21.39 -6.30 -14.45
C SER A 17 -21.79 -6.34 -12.97
N TYR A 18 -20.80 -6.65 -12.13
CA TYR A 18 -20.92 -6.58 -10.66
C TYR A 18 -20.59 -5.19 -10.10
N ILE A 19 -20.23 -4.23 -10.94
CA ILE A 19 -19.89 -2.87 -10.52
C ILE A 19 -21.18 -2.13 -10.14
N VAL A 20 -21.21 -1.61 -8.91
CA VAL A 20 -22.25 -0.72 -8.41
C VAL A 20 -21.88 0.73 -8.73
N ASN A 21 -22.80 1.48 -9.35
CA ASN A 21 -22.59 2.88 -9.63
C ASN A 21 -22.72 3.71 -8.35
N ALA A 22 -21.62 4.21 -7.86
CA ALA A 22 -21.53 5.15 -6.74
C ALA A 22 -21.11 6.52 -7.24
N LYS A 23 -21.61 7.57 -6.61
CA LYS A 23 -21.24 8.97 -6.90
C LYS A 23 -21.01 9.71 -5.60
N THR A 24 -20.01 10.57 -5.58
CA THR A 24 -19.69 11.44 -4.43
C THR A 24 -19.60 12.90 -4.89
N PRO A 25 -20.73 13.48 -5.36
CA PRO A 25 -20.73 14.87 -5.84
C PRO A 25 -20.45 15.86 -4.72
N ARG A 26 -19.86 17.00 -5.08
CA ARG A 26 -19.62 18.12 -4.18
C ARG A 26 -20.59 19.27 -4.47
N PHE A 27 -21.03 19.93 -3.40
CA PHE A 27 -21.66 21.24 -3.49
C PHE A 27 -20.60 22.32 -3.71
N GLY A 28 -21.01 23.52 -4.13
CA GLY A 28 -20.08 24.62 -4.35
C GLY A 28 -19.29 25.05 -3.11
N SER A 29 -19.79 24.76 -1.91
CA SER A 29 -19.11 24.94 -0.62
C SER A 29 -18.01 23.89 -0.34
N GLY A 30 -17.91 22.82 -1.16
CA GLY A 30 -17.02 21.70 -0.94
C GLY A 30 -17.61 20.51 -0.16
N GLU A 31 -18.80 20.69 0.42
CA GLU A 31 -19.53 19.60 1.07
C GLU A 31 -19.85 18.49 0.07
N GLY A 32 -19.75 17.24 0.51
CA GLY A 32 -20.06 16.10 -0.34
C GLY A 32 -21.28 15.32 0.10
N LYS A 33 -21.83 14.51 -0.81
CA LYS A 33 -22.82 13.47 -0.46
C LYS A 33 -22.47 12.16 -1.17
N GLY A 34 -22.83 11.02 -0.56
CA GLY A 34 -22.75 9.71 -1.19
C GLY A 34 -24.08 9.35 -1.85
N VAL A 35 -24.02 8.78 -3.05
CA VAL A 35 -25.18 8.30 -3.79
C VAL A 35 -24.87 6.93 -4.36
N LEU A 36 -25.67 5.93 -4.03
CA LEU A 36 -25.69 4.63 -4.72
C LEU A 36 -26.85 4.64 -5.73
N VAL A 37 -26.52 4.46 -6.99
CA VAL A 37 -27.52 4.45 -8.08
C VAL A 37 -28.22 3.09 -8.13
N ASP A 38 -27.45 2.03 -7.87
CA ASP A 38 -27.94 0.67 -7.89
C ASP A 38 -28.32 0.17 -6.49
N SER A 39 -29.26 -0.78 -6.43
CA SER A 39 -29.62 -1.43 -5.16
C SER A 39 -28.52 -2.37 -4.71
N VAL A 40 -28.13 -2.25 -3.45
CA VAL A 40 -27.16 -3.15 -2.77
C VAL A 40 -27.83 -4.08 -1.76
N ARG A 41 -29.18 -4.12 -1.76
CA ARG A 41 -29.96 -4.90 -0.80
C ARG A 41 -29.63 -6.39 -0.88
N GLY A 42 -29.20 -6.96 0.24
CA GLY A 42 -28.88 -8.37 0.39
C GLY A 42 -27.60 -8.84 -0.30
N HIS A 43 -26.81 -7.90 -0.87
CA HIS A 43 -25.53 -8.22 -1.50
C HIS A 43 -24.36 -8.04 -0.53
N ASP A 44 -23.27 -8.75 -0.78
CA ASP A 44 -21.98 -8.45 -0.18
C ASP A 44 -21.36 -7.29 -0.97
N LEU A 45 -21.26 -6.14 -0.33
CA LEU A 45 -20.74 -4.91 -0.92
C LEU A 45 -19.23 -4.80 -0.66
N TYR A 46 -18.46 -4.68 -1.72
CA TYR A 46 -17.02 -4.39 -1.66
C TYR A 46 -16.78 -2.96 -2.11
N ILE A 47 -16.19 -2.15 -1.25
CA ILE A 47 -15.83 -0.76 -1.56
C ILE A 47 -14.32 -0.68 -1.63
N MET A 48 -13.78 -0.46 -2.83
CA MET A 48 -12.35 -0.28 -3.04
C MET A 48 -12.01 1.21 -3.16
N LEU A 49 -10.99 1.66 -2.47
CA LEU A 49 -10.64 3.06 -2.33
C LEU A 49 -9.12 3.27 -2.31
N ASP A 50 -8.62 4.13 -3.19
CA ASP A 50 -7.27 4.69 -3.09
C ASP A 50 -7.32 6.06 -2.42
N VAL A 51 -6.93 6.12 -1.14
CA VAL A 51 -6.90 7.37 -0.36
C VAL A 51 -5.77 8.31 -0.77
N CYS A 52 -4.78 7.80 -1.53
CA CYS A 52 -3.63 8.58 -1.98
C CYS A 52 -3.82 9.19 -3.36
N ASN A 53 -4.98 9.00 -4.00
CA ASN A 53 -5.22 9.49 -5.36
C ASN A 53 -5.45 11.00 -5.40
N TYR A 54 -4.38 11.76 -5.53
CA TYR A 54 -4.41 13.21 -5.64
C TYR A 54 -4.77 13.72 -7.04
N SER A 55 -4.98 12.85 -8.03
CA SER A 55 -5.35 13.26 -9.40
C SER A 55 -6.79 13.73 -9.50
N LEU A 56 -7.64 13.34 -8.55
CA LEU A 56 -9.04 13.77 -8.52
C LEU A 56 -9.14 15.18 -7.93
N GLU A 57 -9.97 15.99 -8.57
CA GLU A 57 -10.18 17.38 -8.19
C GLU A 57 -11.65 17.69 -7.93
N TYR A 58 -11.89 18.66 -7.06
CA TYR A 58 -13.20 19.25 -6.85
C TYR A 58 -13.09 20.75 -6.62
N THR A 59 -14.21 21.46 -6.72
CA THR A 59 -14.23 22.94 -6.60
C THR A 59 -14.85 23.35 -5.28
N VAL A 60 -14.18 24.27 -4.56
CA VAL A 60 -14.68 24.92 -3.34
C VAL A 60 -14.68 26.42 -3.58
N CYS A 61 -15.85 27.06 -3.55
CA CYS A 61 -15.98 28.51 -3.74
C CYS A 61 -15.25 29.05 -4.98
N GLY A 62 -15.22 28.25 -6.07
CA GLY A 62 -14.54 28.60 -7.31
C GLY A 62 -13.07 28.18 -7.42
N PHE A 63 -12.46 27.70 -6.35
CA PHE A 63 -11.08 27.23 -6.35
C PHE A 63 -11.00 25.71 -6.56
N LYS A 64 -10.09 25.27 -7.42
CA LYS A 64 -9.80 23.86 -7.60
C LYS A 64 -8.95 23.33 -6.46
N ASN A 65 -9.34 22.18 -5.91
CA ASN A 65 -8.62 21.46 -4.88
C ASN A 65 -8.42 20.02 -5.33
N HIS A 66 -7.22 19.49 -5.13
CA HIS A 66 -6.97 18.06 -5.22
C HIS A 66 -7.55 17.35 -4.01
N MET A 67 -8.10 16.16 -4.20
CA MET A 67 -8.60 15.36 -3.10
C MET A 67 -7.45 14.91 -2.20
N SER A 68 -7.59 15.21 -0.92
CA SER A 68 -6.71 14.70 0.14
C SER A 68 -7.12 13.30 0.60
N PRO A 69 -6.28 12.58 1.38
CA PRO A 69 -6.68 11.34 2.03
C PRO A 69 -7.95 11.50 2.87
N ASP A 70 -8.13 12.65 3.56
CA ASP A 70 -9.33 12.96 4.34
C ASP A 70 -10.58 13.07 3.46
N ASP A 71 -10.47 13.69 2.29
CA ASP A 71 -11.57 13.79 1.34
C ASP A 71 -12.03 12.42 0.86
N HIS A 72 -11.09 11.55 0.52
CA HIS A 72 -11.35 10.18 0.11
C HIS A 72 -11.98 9.37 1.24
N TYR A 73 -11.46 9.50 2.45
CA TYR A 73 -12.01 8.82 3.62
C TYR A 73 -13.42 9.31 3.95
N ALA A 74 -13.67 10.61 3.86
CA ALA A 74 -15.01 11.16 4.03
C ALA A 74 -15.98 10.63 2.96
N ASP A 75 -15.54 10.46 1.71
CA ASP A 75 -16.36 9.88 0.64
C ASP A 75 -16.66 8.40 0.88
N LEU A 76 -15.70 7.62 1.39
CA LEU A 76 -15.93 6.24 1.82
C LEU A 76 -17.08 6.18 2.83
N LYS A 77 -17.04 7.00 3.87
CA LYS A 77 -18.10 7.07 4.90
C LYS A 77 -19.46 7.42 4.31
N ARG A 78 -19.49 8.35 3.36
CA ARG A 78 -20.72 8.73 2.65
C ARG A 78 -21.32 7.58 1.82
N VAL A 79 -20.46 6.80 1.16
CA VAL A 79 -20.89 5.62 0.40
C VAL A 79 -21.43 4.52 1.33
N ILE A 80 -20.74 4.25 2.44
CA ILE A 80 -21.21 3.31 3.47
C ILE A 80 -22.57 3.77 4.01
N ALA A 81 -22.74 5.05 4.36
CA ALA A 81 -23.98 5.62 4.84
C ALA A 81 -25.09 5.51 3.80
N ALA A 82 -24.78 5.71 2.51
CA ALA A 82 -25.76 5.57 1.42
C ALA A 82 -26.25 4.12 1.24
N ALA A 83 -25.47 3.11 1.61
CA ALA A 83 -25.89 1.71 1.65
C ALA A 83 -27.00 1.49 2.71
N GLY A 84 -27.03 2.34 3.77
CA GLY A 84 -28.11 2.43 4.74
C GLY A 84 -28.45 1.13 5.44
N GLY A 85 -27.46 0.28 5.74
CA GLY A 85 -27.63 -1.01 6.40
C GLY A 85 -28.39 -2.05 5.56
N LYS A 86 -28.51 -1.84 4.24
CA LYS A 86 -29.26 -2.75 3.35
C LYS A 86 -28.37 -3.81 2.70
N ALA A 87 -27.06 -3.60 2.63
CA ALA A 87 -26.11 -4.63 2.24
C ALA A 87 -26.11 -5.76 3.27
N ARG A 88 -25.86 -6.99 2.84
CA ARG A 88 -25.71 -8.13 3.75
C ARG A 88 -24.41 -8.04 4.54
N ARG A 89 -23.33 -7.66 3.87
CA ARG A 89 -22.01 -7.37 4.43
C ARG A 89 -21.40 -6.20 3.71
N ILE A 90 -20.59 -5.42 4.43
CA ILE A 90 -19.79 -4.34 3.86
C ILE A 90 -18.31 -4.66 4.09
N ASN A 91 -17.57 -4.78 3.00
CA ASN A 91 -16.13 -5.03 3.00
C ASN A 91 -15.42 -3.83 2.38
N VAL A 92 -14.43 -3.31 3.07
CA VAL A 92 -13.63 -2.18 2.59
C VAL A 92 -12.26 -2.71 2.15
N ILE A 93 -11.88 -2.42 0.90
CA ILE A 93 -10.54 -2.66 0.38
C ILE A 93 -9.85 -1.31 0.28
N MET A 94 -8.97 -1.07 1.20
CA MET A 94 -8.18 0.17 1.29
C MET A 94 -6.70 -0.20 1.16
N PRO A 95 -6.18 -0.28 -0.08
CA PRO A 95 -4.83 -0.77 -0.31
C PRO A 95 -3.80 -0.05 0.55
N PHE A 96 -3.73 1.28 0.45
CA PHE A 96 -3.00 2.09 1.42
C PHE A 96 -3.92 2.40 2.60
N LEU A 97 -3.61 1.86 3.76
CA LEU A 97 -4.45 2.06 4.94
C LEU A 97 -4.38 3.52 5.39
N TYR A 98 -5.53 4.20 5.41
CA TYR A 98 -5.64 5.59 5.85
C TYR A 98 -5.05 5.77 7.26
N GLU A 99 -4.22 6.80 7.43
CA GLU A 99 -3.50 7.12 8.67
C GLU A 99 -2.63 5.98 9.23
N SER A 100 -2.17 5.04 8.38
CA SER A 100 -1.37 3.89 8.81
C SER A 100 -0.07 4.27 9.53
N ARG A 101 0.51 5.44 9.21
CA ARG A 101 1.71 5.95 9.89
C ARG A 101 1.43 6.48 11.29
N GLN A 102 0.16 6.82 11.60
CA GLN A 102 -0.30 7.21 12.93
C GLN A 102 -0.87 6.00 13.69
N HIS A 103 -0.07 4.92 13.76
CA HIS A 103 -0.41 3.64 14.39
C HIS A 103 -0.09 3.56 15.88
N LYS A 104 0.72 4.48 16.38
CA LYS A 104 1.13 4.60 17.79
C LYS A 104 1.31 6.06 18.16
N ARG A 105 1.23 6.35 19.43
CA ARG A 105 1.53 7.68 19.98
C ARG A 105 2.55 7.56 21.11
N THR A 106 3.45 8.52 21.19
CA THR A 106 4.50 8.61 22.20
C THR A 106 4.31 9.83 23.11
N GLY A 107 3.39 10.72 22.76
CA GLY A 107 3.07 11.96 23.48
C GLY A 107 1.59 12.28 23.40
N ARG A 108 1.28 13.57 23.36
CA ARG A 108 -0.09 14.10 23.21
C ARG A 108 -0.45 14.17 21.72
N GLU A 109 -0.56 13.02 21.10
CA GLU A 109 -0.86 12.86 19.69
C GLU A 109 -2.20 12.12 19.52
N SER A 110 -2.88 12.34 18.42
CA SER A 110 -4.03 11.53 18.03
C SER A 110 -3.58 10.10 17.67
N LEU A 111 -4.52 9.16 17.67
CA LEU A 111 -4.27 7.77 17.25
C LEU A 111 -5.21 7.45 16.08
N ASP A 112 -5.01 8.16 14.96
CA ASP A 112 -5.98 8.26 13.89
C ASP A 112 -6.23 6.93 13.17
N CYS A 113 -5.21 6.08 13.02
CA CYS A 113 -5.40 4.76 12.45
C CYS A 113 -6.38 3.90 13.26
N ALA A 114 -6.24 3.88 14.58
CA ALA A 114 -7.15 3.12 15.45
C ALA A 114 -8.57 3.72 15.46
N LEU A 115 -8.67 5.04 15.51
CA LEU A 115 -9.96 5.75 15.45
C LEU A 115 -10.69 5.46 14.14
N MET A 116 -9.99 5.49 13.00
CA MET A 116 -10.54 5.16 11.71
C MET A 116 -11.08 3.72 11.65
N LEU A 117 -10.31 2.75 12.16
CA LEU A 117 -10.74 1.36 12.19
C LEU A 117 -11.99 1.17 13.04
N GLN A 118 -12.06 1.81 14.20
CA GLN A 118 -13.23 1.79 15.07
C GLN A 118 -14.43 2.47 14.41
N GLU A 119 -14.27 3.66 13.84
CA GLU A 119 -15.33 4.38 13.13
C GLU A 119 -15.93 3.55 12.00
N LEU A 120 -15.11 2.92 11.17
CA LEU A 120 -15.62 2.07 10.08
C LEU A 120 -16.39 0.86 10.60
N THR A 121 -15.92 0.24 11.68
CA THR A 121 -16.63 -0.92 12.27
C THR A 121 -17.94 -0.50 12.94
N ASP A 122 -17.99 0.66 13.58
CA ASP A 122 -19.21 1.24 14.16
C ASP A 122 -20.23 1.62 13.07
N MET A 123 -19.75 1.99 11.87
CA MET A 123 -20.60 2.21 10.69
C MET A 123 -21.11 0.92 10.04
N GLY A 124 -20.73 -0.26 10.56
CA GLY A 124 -21.19 -1.56 10.07
C GLY A 124 -20.31 -2.21 9.01
N VAL A 125 -19.03 -1.80 8.93
CA VAL A 125 -18.04 -2.53 8.12
C VAL A 125 -17.69 -3.84 8.81
N ASP A 126 -17.76 -4.95 8.06
CA ASP A 126 -17.47 -6.29 8.57
C ASP A 126 -16.01 -6.67 8.41
N ASN A 127 -15.41 -6.33 7.27
CA ASN A 127 -14.03 -6.66 6.97
C ASN A 127 -13.29 -5.47 6.34
N ILE A 128 -12.04 -5.30 6.73
CA ILE A 128 -11.12 -4.31 6.16
C ILE A 128 -9.93 -5.06 5.61
N ILE A 129 -9.65 -4.88 4.33
CA ILE A 129 -8.52 -5.49 3.61
C ILE A 129 -7.58 -4.37 3.20
N THR A 130 -6.33 -4.50 3.58
CA THR A 130 -5.25 -3.58 3.21
C THR A 130 -4.04 -4.34 2.71
N PHE A 131 -3.06 -3.64 2.18
CA PHE A 131 -1.79 -4.24 1.75
C PHE A 131 -0.65 -3.67 2.58
N ASP A 132 0.28 -4.52 2.99
CA ASP A 132 1.50 -4.15 3.73
C ASP A 132 1.29 -2.99 4.73
N ALA A 133 0.33 -3.15 5.64
CA ALA A 133 0.07 -2.15 6.68
C ALA A 133 1.39 -1.74 7.37
N HIS A 134 1.59 -0.45 7.56
CA HIS A 134 2.82 0.10 8.14
C HIS A 134 3.18 -0.56 9.48
N ASP A 135 2.16 -0.85 10.29
CA ASP A 135 2.26 -1.72 11.46
C ASP A 135 1.00 -2.61 11.52
N PRO A 136 1.11 -3.93 11.28
CA PRO A 136 -0.06 -4.83 11.25
C PRO A 136 -0.75 -4.97 12.61
N ARG A 137 -0.13 -4.53 13.72
CA ARG A 137 -0.73 -4.56 15.06
C ARG A 137 -1.90 -3.58 15.22
N VAL A 138 -2.15 -2.69 14.24
CA VAL A 138 -3.34 -1.82 14.20
C VAL A 138 -4.64 -2.62 14.26
N GLN A 139 -4.65 -3.88 13.81
CA GLN A 139 -5.78 -4.80 13.94
C GLN A 139 -6.27 -4.97 15.38
N ASN A 140 -5.39 -4.75 16.37
CA ASN A 140 -5.75 -4.84 17.79
C ASN A 140 -6.79 -3.78 18.21
N ALA A 141 -7.02 -2.73 17.41
CA ALA A 141 -8.07 -1.74 17.66
C ALA A 141 -9.48 -2.31 17.43
N ILE A 142 -9.61 -3.39 16.65
CA ILE A 142 -10.89 -3.99 16.25
C ILE A 142 -10.87 -5.54 16.36
N PRO A 143 -10.62 -6.11 17.55
CA PRO A 143 -10.29 -7.54 17.72
C PRO A 143 -11.44 -8.49 17.36
N LEU A 144 -12.67 -7.98 17.22
CA LEU A 144 -13.85 -8.79 16.88
C LEU A 144 -14.32 -8.62 15.43
N LYS A 145 -13.53 -7.93 14.59
CA LYS A 145 -13.85 -7.66 13.18
C LYS A 145 -12.75 -8.20 12.27
N GLY A 146 -13.10 -8.47 11.02
CA GLY A 146 -12.13 -8.92 10.03
C GLY A 146 -11.16 -7.80 9.65
N PHE A 147 -9.88 -8.09 9.77
CA PHE A 147 -8.80 -7.23 9.28
C PHE A 147 -7.72 -8.10 8.64
N GLU A 148 -7.41 -7.80 7.40
CA GLU A 148 -6.38 -8.51 6.66
C GLU A 148 -5.36 -7.53 6.07
N SER A 149 -4.09 -7.76 6.37
CA SER A 149 -2.96 -7.08 5.73
C SER A 149 -2.25 -8.04 4.80
N VAL A 150 -2.41 -7.85 3.50
CA VAL A 150 -1.93 -8.74 2.46
C VAL A 150 -0.54 -8.28 2.01
N SER A 151 0.41 -9.23 1.90
CA SER A 151 1.76 -8.92 1.41
C SER A 151 1.84 -8.96 -0.12
N ALA A 152 2.56 -8.01 -0.71
CA ALA A 152 2.86 -7.97 -2.13
C ALA A 152 4.12 -8.78 -2.52
N THR A 153 4.79 -9.45 -1.58
CA THR A 153 6.08 -10.13 -1.75
C THR A 153 6.14 -11.03 -2.99
N TYR A 154 5.15 -11.89 -3.19
CA TYR A 154 5.12 -12.78 -4.35
C TYR A 154 5.12 -12.02 -5.69
N GLN A 155 4.38 -10.92 -5.76
CA GLN A 155 4.32 -10.11 -6.97
C GLN A 155 5.66 -9.40 -7.22
N PHE A 156 6.32 -8.87 -6.17
CA PHE A 156 7.65 -8.29 -6.33
C PHE A 156 8.66 -9.29 -6.87
N ILE A 157 8.71 -10.50 -6.32
CA ILE A 157 9.59 -11.56 -6.80
C ILE A 157 9.33 -11.84 -8.28
N LYS A 158 8.06 -12.01 -8.66
CA LYS A 158 7.66 -12.25 -10.05
C LYS A 158 8.11 -11.13 -10.98
N TYR A 159 7.84 -9.87 -10.62
CA TYR A 159 8.18 -8.73 -11.48
C TYR A 159 9.68 -8.43 -11.50
N LEU A 160 10.41 -8.73 -10.42
CA LEU A 160 11.87 -8.64 -10.40
C LEU A 160 12.47 -9.66 -11.39
N LEU A 161 12.00 -10.91 -11.38
CA LEU A 161 12.41 -11.96 -12.32
C LEU A 161 12.06 -11.65 -13.78
N LEU A 162 10.95 -10.95 -14.02
CA LEU A 162 10.52 -10.58 -15.38
C LEU A 162 11.19 -9.32 -15.91
N GLY A 163 11.58 -8.42 -15.01
CA GLY A 163 12.07 -7.08 -15.36
C GLY A 163 13.57 -6.89 -15.22
N VAL A 164 14.30 -7.89 -14.74
CA VAL A 164 15.76 -7.82 -14.55
C VAL A 164 16.41 -9.05 -15.16
N ASP A 165 17.23 -8.81 -16.18
CA ASP A 165 18.00 -9.87 -16.84
C ASP A 165 19.16 -10.34 -15.95
N ASP A 166 19.58 -11.60 -16.12
CA ASP A 166 20.73 -12.21 -15.43
C ASP A 166 20.68 -12.10 -13.91
N LEU A 167 19.48 -12.23 -13.33
CA LEU A 167 19.28 -12.24 -11.89
C LEU A 167 19.49 -13.65 -11.32
N HIS A 168 20.45 -13.77 -10.40
CA HIS A 168 20.71 -15.01 -9.67
C HIS A 168 20.17 -14.89 -8.24
N ILE A 169 19.17 -15.72 -7.92
CA ILE A 169 18.54 -15.71 -6.60
C ILE A 169 19.15 -16.82 -5.75
N ASP A 170 20.30 -16.54 -5.18
CA ASP A 170 21.01 -17.35 -4.19
C ASP A 170 21.83 -16.45 -3.25
N SER A 171 22.25 -16.98 -2.11
CA SER A 171 22.96 -16.21 -1.07
C SER A 171 24.35 -15.71 -1.49
N ASP A 172 24.96 -16.28 -2.54
CA ASP A 172 26.24 -15.79 -3.04
C ASP A 172 26.09 -14.55 -3.91
N HIS A 173 24.94 -14.41 -4.60
CA HIS A 173 24.73 -13.37 -5.60
C HIS A 173 23.72 -12.31 -5.20
N MET A 174 22.85 -12.59 -4.23
CA MET A 174 21.77 -11.66 -3.86
C MET A 174 21.60 -11.55 -2.34
N MET A 175 21.19 -10.36 -1.89
CA MET A 175 20.86 -10.09 -0.48
C MET A 175 19.64 -9.18 -0.38
N VAL A 176 18.81 -9.42 0.63
CA VAL A 176 17.66 -8.57 1.00
C VAL A 176 18.09 -7.53 2.03
N ILE A 177 17.68 -6.29 1.86
CA ILE A 177 18.06 -5.18 2.72
C ILE A 177 16.82 -4.51 3.32
N SER A 178 16.80 -4.36 4.64
CA SER A 178 15.87 -3.45 5.32
C SER A 178 16.46 -2.06 5.42
N PRO A 179 15.75 -1.00 4.98
CA PRO A 179 16.28 0.36 5.05
C PRO A 179 16.36 0.91 6.48
N ASP A 180 15.57 0.35 7.39
CA ASP A 180 15.58 0.69 8.82
C ASP A 180 14.93 -0.43 9.67
N GLU A 181 14.79 -0.16 10.98
CA GLU A 181 14.19 -1.11 11.93
C GLU A 181 12.70 -1.39 11.64
N GLY A 182 11.98 -0.42 11.08
CA GLY A 182 10.54 -0.54 10.76
C GLY A 182 10.26 -1.53 9.64
N GLY A 183 11.14 -1.59 8.64
CA GLY A 183 11.04 -2.50 7.49
C GLY A 183 11.51 -3.93 7.76
N MET A 184 12.14 -4.20 8.91
CA MET A 184 12.82 -5.47 9.20
C MET A 184 11.90 -6.68 9.03
N GLY A 185 10.69 -6.63 9.52
CA GLY A 185 9.74 -7.76 9.41
C GLY A 185 9.42 -8.15 7.96
N ARG A 186 9.28 -7.16 7.08
CA ARG A 186 9.05 -7.37 5.63
C ARG A 186 10.27 -7.97 4.97
N ALA A 187 11.45 -7.42 5.27
CA ALA A 187 12.71 -7.89 4.71
C ALA A 187 13.01 -9.34 5.14
N VAL A 188 12.78 -9.69 6.41
CA VAL A 188 12.90 -11.06 6.91
C VAL A 188 11.96 -12.00 6.15
N TYR A 189 10.68 -11.62 5.99
CA TYR A 189 9.73 -12.45 5.26
C TYR A 189 10.15 -12.65 3.80
N PHE A 190 10.57 -11.58 3.12
CA PHE A 190 11.03 -11.63 1.74
C PHE A 190 12.29 -12.52 1.59
N ALA A 191 13.26 -12.35 2.47
CA ALA A 191 14.49 -13.14 2.50
C ALA A 191 14.18 -14.62 2.73
N ASN A 192 13.32 -14.95 3.68
CA ASN A 192 12.92 -16.33 3.98
C ASN A 192 12.22 -17.01 2.80
N VAL A 193 11.35 -16.30 2.08
CA VAL A 193 10.68 -16.85 0.89
C VAL A 193 11.67 -17.23 -0.19
N LEU A 194 12.78 -16.48 -0.33
CA LEU A 194 13.80 -16.71 -1.35
C LEU A 194 14.99 -17.53 -0.86
N GLY A 195 15.10 -17.80 0.44
CA GLY A 195 16.26 -18.48 1.03
C GLY A 195 17.54 -17.61 0.99
N LEU A 196 17.39 -16.28 1.10
CA LEU A 196 18.48 -15.33 1.00
C LEU A 196 18.92 -14.80 2.37
N ASP A 197 20.15 -14.30 2.43
CA ASP A 197 20.64 -13.52 3.55
C ASP A 197 19.95 -12.15 3.61
N MET A 198 19.87 -11.60 4.83
CA MET A 198 19.32 -10.27 5.07
C MET A 198 20.35 -9.36 5.74
N GLY A 199 20.36 -8.09 5.34
CA GLY A 199 21.02 -7.01 6.05
C GLY A 199 20.04 -5.90 6.41
N MET A 200 20.42 -5.04 7.35
CA MET A 200 19.60 -3.89 7.72
C MET A 200 20.46 -2.66 8.00
N PHE A 201 19.87 -1.51 7.77
CA PHE A 201 20.42 -0.23 8.24
C PHE A 201 19.73 0.19 9.53
N TYR A 202 20.52 0.71 10.45
CA TYR A 202 19.94 1.36 11.60
C TYR A 202 20.46 2.79 11.73
N LYS A 203 19.57 3.70 12.14
CA LYS A 203 19.86 5.14 12.26
C LYS A 203 20.39 5.43 13.66
N ARG A 204 21.72 5.51 13.82
CA ARG A 204 22.29 5.97 15.08
C ARG A 204 22.05 7.46 15.27
N ARG A 205 21.32 7.81 16.33
CA ARG A 205 21.01 9.20 16.70
C ARG A 205 21.96 9.72 17.77
N ASP A 206 22.33 10.99 17.66
CA ASP A 206 23.04 11.67 18.73
C ASP A 206 22.04 12.18 19.77
N TYR A 207 21.90 11.44 20.85
CA TYR A 207 21.00 11.83 21.95
C TYR A 207 21.54 12.99 22.80
N THR A 208 22.77 13.43 22.57
CA THR A 208 23.36 14.58 23.27
C THR A 208 22.97 15.92 22.67
N LYS A 209 22.40 15.92 21.45
CA LYS A 209 22.02 17.13 20.71
C LYS A 209 20.55 17.05 20.30
N ILE A 210 19.88 18.20 20.34
CA ILE A 210 18.54 18.38 19.80
C ILE A 210 18.61 19.48 18.74
N VAL A 211 18.27 19.14 17.49
CA VAL A 211 18.19 20.08 16.38
C VAL A 211 16.76 20.03 15.83
N ASN A 212 16.08 21.17 15.79
CA ASN A 212 14.67 21.27 15.37
C ASN A 212 13.73 20.26 16.08
N GLY A 213 13.92 20.07 17.40
CA GLY A 213 13.09 19.17 18.21
C GLY A 213 13.35 17.67 18.01
N ARG A 214 14.43 17.31 17.27
CA ARG A 214 14.81 15.92 17.00
C ARG A 214 16.29 15.69 17.25
N ASN A 215 16.65 14.48 17.66
CA ASN A 215 18.04 14.08 17.76
C ASN A 215 18.61 13.83 16.36
N PRO A 216 19.69 14.50 15.95
CA PRO A 216 20.26 14.34 14.62
C PRO A 216 20.76 12.93 14.40
N ILE A 217 20.61 12.42 13.16
CA ILE A 217 21.18 11.15 12.73
C ILE A 217 22.68 11.36 12.53
N VAL A 218 23.51 10.58 13.23
CA VAL A 218 24.97 10.71 13.19
C VAL A 218 25.58 9.72 12.21
N ALA A 219 24.96 8.55 12.02
CA ALA A 219 25.43 7.54 11.11
C ALA A 219 24.29 6.59 10.70
N HIS A 220 24.38 6.07 9.48
CA HIS A 220 23.67 4.89 9.04
C HIS A 220 24.60 3.70 9.20
N GLU A 221 24.38 2.89 10.21
CA GLU A 221 25.18 1.68 10.44
C GLU A 221 24.51 0.50 9.76
N PHE A 222 25.31 -0.32 9.07
CA PHE A 222 24.85 -1.51 8.39
C PHE A 222 25.15 -2.75 9.24
N LEU A 223 24.15 -3.57 9.45
CA LEU A 223 24.23 -4.87 10.10
C LEU A 223 23.87 -5.95 9.07
N GLY A 224 24.80 -6.82 8.77
CA GLY A 224 24.61 -7.89 7.79
C GLY A 224 25.91 -8.41 7.22
N SER A 225 25.82 -9.43 6.36
CA SER A 225 26.96 -9.98 5.64
C SER A 225 27.49 -9.00 4.59
N ASN A 226 28.65 -9.32 3.99
CA ASN A 226 29.23 -8.49 2.94
C ASN A 226 28.31 -8.43 1.71
N VAL A 227 28.07 -7.23 1.20
CA VAL A 227 27.25 -6.96 -0.01
C VAL A 227 28.10 -6.79 -1.27
N GLU A 228 29.44 -6.81 -1.15
CA GLU A 228 30.35 -6.60 -2.29
C GLU A 228 30.10 -7.61 -3.41
N GLY A 229 29.83 -7.10 -4.60
CA GLY A 229 29.58 -7.90 -5.81
C GLY A 229 28.18 -8.52 -5.89
N LYS A 230 27.35 -8.38 -4.86
CA LYS A 230 25.97 -8.91 -4.85
C LYS A 230 24.97 -7.92 -5.41
N ASP A 231 23.91 -8.46 -5.99
CA ASP A 231 22.66 -7.74 -6.23
C ASP A 231 21.95 -7.56 -4.87
N VAL A 232 21.41 -6.38 -4.63
CA VAL A 232 20.71 -6.10 -3.37
C VAL A 232 19.30 -5.58 -3.67
N VAL A 233 18.31 -6.07 -2.91
CA VAL A 233 16.94 -5.58 -2.97
C VAL A 233 16.58 -4.94 -1.65
N ILE A 234 16.26 -3.64 -1.67
CA ILE A 234 15.78 -2.89 -0.51
C ILE A 234 14.26 -3.04 -0.46
N ILE A 235 13.74 -3.54 0.66
CA ILE A 235 12.31 -3.79 0.86
C ILE A 235 11.75 -2.87 1.92
N ASP A 236 10.68 -2.13 1.56
CA ASP A 236 9.92 -1.30 2.49
C ASP A 236 8.42 -1.30 2.15
N ASP A 237 7.57 -0.68 2.98
CA ASP A 237 6.14 -0.52 2.67
C ASP A 237 5.91 0.60 1.67
N MET A 238 6.62 1.71 1.78
CA MET A 238 6.38 2.87 0.92
C MET A 238 7.63 3.69 0.61
N ILE A 239 7.61 4.31 -0.56
CA ILE A 239 8.45 5.46 -0.89
C ILE A 239 7.60 6.72 -0.67
N SER A 240 7.92 7.52 0.35
CA SER A 240 7.34 8.85 0.53
C SER A 240 8.11 9.87 -0.31
N SER A 241 9.08 10.60 0.27
CA SER A 241 9.98 11.49 -0.49
C SER A 241 11.05 10.74 -1.28
N GLY A 242 11.40 9.53 -0.86
CA GLY A 242 12.44 8.69 -1.45
C GLY A 242 13.86 8.96 -0.95
N GLU A 243 14.09 10.03 -0.20
CA GLU A 243 15.43 10.43 0.25
C GLU A 243 16.13 9.31 1.05
N SER A 244 15.45 8.77 2.06
CA SER A 244 16.01 7.68 2.86
C SER A 244 16.37 6.44 2.04
N MET A 245 15.56 6.13 1.03
CA MET A 245 15.79 4.98 0.14
C MET A 245 17.03 5.20 -0.73
N ILE A 246 17.19 6.40 -1.29
CA ILE A 246 18.34 6.78 -2.12
C ILE A 246 19.62 6.83 -1.26
N ASP A 247 19.55 7.34 -0.03
CA ASP A 247 20.69 7.36 0.90
C ASP A 247 21.17 5.94 1.22
N VAL A 248 20.25 5.02 1.48
CA VAL A 248 20.56 3.60 1.72
C VAL A 248 21.17 2.98 0.45
N ALA A 249 20.59 3.25 -0.72
CA ALA A 249 21.14 2.76 -2.00
C ALA A 249 22.56 3.27 -2.26
N ALA A 250 22.81 4.55 -2.00
CA ALA A 250 24.15 5.14 -2.13
C ALA A 250 25.18 4.52 -1.18
N GLU A 251 24.76 4.20 0.07
CA GLU A 251 25.63 3.51 1.02
C GLU A 251 25.94 2.08 0.59
N LEU A 252 24.96 1.36 0.02
CA LEU A 252 25.18 0.03 -0.53
C LEU A 252 26.14 0.04 -1.72
N LYS A 253 26.05 1.05 -2.61
CA LYS A 253 27.02 1.25 -3.70
C LYS A 253 28.42 1.57 -3.18
N ARG A 254 28.57 2.37 -2.11
CA ARG A 254 29.87 2.59 -1.45
C ARG A 254 30.47 1.29 -0.89
N ARG A 255 29.63 0.35 -0.47
CA ARG A 255 30.00 -1.01 -0.06
C ARG A 255 30.16 -1.97 -1.24
N LYS A 256 30.18 -1.45 -2.47
CA LYS A 256 30.42 -2.16 -3.73
C LYS A 256 29.33 -3.18 -4.07
N ALA A 257 28.07 -2.97 -3.69
CA ALA A 257 26.94 -3.72 -4.23
C ALA A 257 26.94 -3.61 -5.77
N LYS A 258 26.68 -4.72 -6.45
CA LYS A 258 26.68 -4.79 -7.92
C LYS A 258 25.51 -3.99 -8.49
N ARG A 259 24.29 -4.37 -8.16
CA ARG A 259 23.05 -3.67 -8.54
C ARG A 259 22.19 -3.41 -7.29
N VAL A 260 21.43 -2.32 -7.31
CA VAL A 260 20.53 -1.95 -6.20
C VAL A 260 19.12 -1.82 -6.75
N PHE A 261 18.23 -2.65 -6.24
CA PHE A 261 16.80 -2.64 -6.52
C PHE A 261 16.05 -2.12 -5.30
N CYS A 262 15.03 -1.29 -5.52
CA CYS A 262 14.14 -0.82 -4.47
C CYS A 262 12.75 -1.40 -4.72
N ALA A 263 12.13 -2.06 -3.76
CA ALA A 263 10.79 -2.61 -3.89
C ALA A 263 9.94 -2.19 -2.71
N THR A 264 8.88 -1.43 -3.00
CA THR A 264 7.94 -0.95 -1.99
C THR A 264 6.51 -1.11 -2.48
N THR A 265 5.60 -1.43 -1.58
CA THR A 265 4.19 -1.61 -1.93
C THR A 265 3.60 -0.31 -2.46
N PHE A 266 3.95 0.84 -1.86
CA PHE A 266 3.38 2.13 -2.25
C PHE A 266 4.45 3.11 -2.72
N GLY A 267 4.34 3.55 -3.96
CA GLY A 267 5.16 4.61 -4.53
C GLY A 267 4.44 5.95 -4.49
N LEU A 268 4.58 6.71 -3.41
CA LEU A 268 3.91 8.01 -3.28
C LEU A 268 4.69 9.13 -3.96
N PHE A 269 6.02 9.07 -3.98
CA PHE A 269 6.92 10.02 -4.64
C PHE A 269 6.54 11.49 -4.39
N THR A 270 6.33 11.85 -3.11
CA THR A 270 5.78 13.16 -2.71
C THR A 270 6.63 14.36 -3.15
N ASN A 271 7.91 14.16 -3.45
CA ASN A 271 8.83 15.18 -3.94
C ASN A 271 9.16 15.04 -5.45
N GLY A 272 8.31 14.29 -6.18
CA GLY A 272 8.52 14.01 -7.61
C GLY A 272 9.65 13.01 -7.88
N PHE A 273 10.09 12.93 -9.13
CA PHE A 273 10.97 11.85 -9.61
C PHE A 273 12.42 12.27 -9.81
N LYS A 274 12.72 13.57 -9.78
CA LYS A 274 14.05 14.11 -10.14
C LYS A 274 15.20 13.43 -9.41
N LYS A 275 15.06 13.20 -8.08
CA LYS A 275 16.12 12.53 -7.29
C LYS A 275 16.33 11.07 -7.70
N PHE A 276 15.28 10.39 -8.13
CA PHE A 276 15.36 9.02 -8.66
C PHE A 276 15.99 9.00 -10.06
N ASP A 277 15.66 9.98 -10.91
CA ASP A 277 16.30 10.14 -12.22
C ASP A 277 17.82 10.33 -12.05
N GLU A 278 18.22 11.26 -11.18
CA GLU A 278 19.64 11.51 -10.85
C GLU A 278 20.33 10.27 -10.24
N ALA A 279 19.65 9.55 -9.35
CA ALA A 279 20.20 8.34 -8.73
C ALA A 279 20.39 7.21 -9.75
N TYR A 280 19.48 7.08 -10.72
CA TYR A 280 19.59 6.12 -11.81
C TYR A 280 20.73 6.49 -12.77
N GLU A 281 20.80 7.74 -13.22
CA GLU A 281 21.85 8.24 -14.11
C GLU A 281 23.26 8.08 -13.50
N ASN A 282 23.37 8.27 -12.19
CA ASN A 282 24.63 8.09 -11.44
C ASN A 282 24.91 6.62 -11.03
N GLY A 283 24.08 5.66 -11.46
CA GLY A 283 24.23 4.25 -11.15
C GLY A 283 24.08 3.90 -9.66
N VAL A 284 23.38 4.74 -8.89
CA VAL A 284 23.08 4.49 -7.47
C VAL A 284 21.94 3.49 -7.30
N ILE A 285 20.92 3.57 -8.16
CA ILE A 285 19.82 2.62 -8.25
C ILE A 285 19.76 2.02 -9.65
N ASP A 286 19.33 0.77 -9.75
CA ASP A 286 19.15 0.10 -11.04
C ASP A 286 17.67 -0.01 -11.41
N ARG A 287 16.78 -0.36 -10.47
CA ARG A 287 15.32 -0.39 -10.67
C ARG A 287 14.59 -0.04 -9.39
N VAL A 288 13.39 0.53 -9.57
CA VAL A 288 12.43 0.78 -8.50
C VAL A 288 11.12 0.10 -8.89
N LEU A 289 10.65 -0.79 -8.02
CA LEU A 289 9.41 -1.54 -8.18
C LEU A 289 8.39 -0.99 -7.19
N THR A 290 7.23 -0.54 -7.67
CA THR A 290 6.08 -0.26 -6.81
C THR A 290 4.81 -0.81 -7.42
N THR A 291 3.79 -1.03 -6.59
CA THR A 291 2.52 -1.59 -7.07
C THR A 291 1.61 -0.50 -7.64
N ASN A 292 0.63 -0.93 -8.46
CA ASN A 292 -0.47 -0.08 -8.94
C ASN A 292 -1.64 -0.01 -7.93
N LEU A 293 -1.36 -0.21 -6.65
CA LEU A 293 -2.37 -0.12 -5.57
C LEU A 293 -2.73 1.32 -5.19
N VAL A 294 -1.90 2.27 -5.57
CA VAL A 294 -2.13 3.71 -5.46
C VAL A 294 -1.95 4.36 -6.83
N TYR A 295 -2.50 5.56 -6.97
CA TYR A 295 -2.41 6.31 -8.22
C TYR A 295 -0.96 6.46 -8.71
N GLN A 296 -0.76 6.18 -9.97
CA GLN A 296 0.52 6.29 -10.67
C GLN A 296 0.36 7.24 -11.86
N PRO A 297 1.06 8.39 -11.87
CA PRO A 297 1.04 9.29 -13.01
C PRO A 297 1.76 8.68 -14.22
N GLU A 298 1.33 9.05 -15.42
CA GLU A 298 1.92 8.56 -16.69
C GLU A 298 3.42 8.84 -16.77
N GLU A 299 3.88 9.96 -16.20
CA GLU A 299 5.30 10.27 -16.12
C GLU A 299 6.09 9.16 -15.43
N LEU A 300 5.59 8.63 -14.29
CA LEU A 300 6.25 7.52 -13.57
C LEU A 300 6.35 6.27 -14.43
N LEU A 301 5.26 5.93 -15.12
CA LEU A 301 5.18 4.72 -15.96
C LEU A 301 6.16 4.76 -17.15
N SER A 302 6.61 5.94 -17.54
CA SER A 302 7.57 6.14 -18.64
C SER A 302 9.04 6.11 -18.18
N LYS A 303 9.32 6.09 -16.88
CA LYS A 303 10.70 6.14 -16.36
C LYS A 303 11.45 4.85 -16.63
N PRO A 304 12.72 4.89 -17.13
CA PRO A 304 13.51 3.70 -17.49
C PRO A 304 13.90 2.87 -16.28
N TRP A 305 13.94 3.46 -15.10
CA TRP A 305 14.24 2.79 -13.83
C TRP A 305 13.03 2.18 -13.15
N TYR A 306 11.81 2.44 -13.65
CA TYR A 306 10.58 2.05 -12.97
C TYR A 306 10.01 0.73 -13.50
N ILE A 307 9.57 -0.11 -12.59
CA ILE A 307 8.83 -1.35 -12.87
C ILE A 307 7.49 -1.28 -12.14
N ASN A 308 6.41 -1.24 -12.92
CA ASN A 308 5.05 -1.29 -12.38
C ASN A 308 4.68 -2.74 -12.03
N VAL A 309 4.40 -3.00 -10.76
CA VAL A 309 3.93 -4.29 -10.26
C VAL A 309 2.40 -4.31 -10.26
N ASP A 310 1.82 -4.91 -11.29
CA ASP A 310 0.36 -5.00 -11.44
C ASP A 310 -0.27 -6.00 -10.46
N MET A 311 -1.11 -5.47 -9.56
CA MET A 311 -1.82 -6.23 -8.52
C MET A 311 -3.25 -6.62 -8.93
N SER A 312 -3.74 -6.18 -10.09
CA SER A 312 -5.16 -6.32 -10.49
C SER A 312 -5.64 -7.77 -10.45
N LYS A 313 -4.86 -8.68 -11.04
CA LYS A 313 -5.19 -10.12 -11.03
C LYS A 313 -5.13 -10.71 -9.62
N TYR A 314 -4.18 -10.25 -8.81
CA TYR A 314 -4.02 -10.72 -7.44
C TYR A 314 -5.21 -10.32 -6.56
N ILE A 315 -5.66 -9.06 -6.67
CA ILE A 315 -6.88 -8.59 -5.98
C ILE A 315 -8.10 -9.39 -6.43
N ALA A 316 -8.27 -9.62 -7.74
CA ALA A 316 -9.39 -10.42 -8.25
C ALA A 316 -9.41 -11.85 -7.68
N LEU A 317 -8.23 -12.47 -7.53
CA LEU A 317 -8.10 -13.78 -6.90
C LEU A 317 -8.45 -13.73 -5.40
N LEU A 318 -7.97 -12.73 -4.66
CA LEU A 318 -8.33 -12.55 -3.25
C LEU A 318 -9.84 -12.44 -3.06
N LEU A 319 -10.50 -11.61 -3.88
CA LEU A 319 -11.97 -11.48 -3.86
C LEU A 319 -12.68 -12.81 -4.14
N SER A 320 -12.16 -13.61 -5.07
CA SER A 320 -12.75 -14.92 -5.37
C SER A 320 -12.56 -15.92 -4.21
N LEU A 321 -11.41 -15.89 -3.53
CA LEU A 321 -11.10 -16.77 -2.40
C LEU A 321 -11.96 -16.46 -1.17
N ILE A 322 -12.26 -15.20 -0.89
CA ILE A 322 -13.14 -14.79 0.22
C ILE A 322 -14.54 -15.43 0.05
N HIS A 323 -15.03 -15.57 -1.17
CA HIS A 323 -16.30 -16.26 -1.45
C HIS A 323 -16.22 -17.78 -1.28
N ILE A 324 -15.05 -18.38 -1.44
CA ILE A 324 -14.86 -19.85 -1.36
C ILE A 324 -14.58 -20.30 0.07
N SER A 325 -13.86 -19.53 0.85
CA SER A 325 -13.42 -19.91 2.20
C SER A 325 -14.48 -19.71 3.29
N GLU A 326 -15.54 -18.95 3.03
CA GLU A 326 -16.71 -18.90 3.90
C GLU A 326 -17.81 -19.83 3.35
N PRO A 327 -17.93 -21.08 3.88
CA PRO A 327 -19.07 -21.92 3.51
C PRO A 327 -20.35 -21.17 3.94
N THR A 328 -21.18 -20.85 2.95
CA THR A 328 -22.53 -20.37 3.21
C THR A 328 -23.16 -21.30 4.24
N ARG A 329 -23.33 -20.85 5.48
CA ARG A 329 -24.20 -21.54 6.44
C ARG A 329 -25.56 -21.60 5.79
N ARG A 330 -25.91 -22.76 5.24
CA ARG A 330 -27.26 -23.06 4.87
C ARG A 330 -28.04 -23.10 6.18
N SER A 331 -28.88 -22.08 6.42
CA SER A 331 -29.98 -22.16 7.39
C SER A 331 -31.05 -23.04 6.86
#